data_da1aff3eb3c29882c5197862150d38ab
#
_entry.id   da1aff3eb3c29882c5197862150d38ab
#
_cell.length_a   1.000
_cell.length_b   1.000
_cell.length_c   1.000
_cell.angle_alpha   90.00
_cell.angle_beta   90.00
_cell.angle_gamma   90.00
#
_symmetry.space_group_name_H-M   'P 1'
#
loop_
_entity.id
_entity.type
_entity.pdbx_description
1 polymer ?
#
loop_
_entity_poly.entity_id
_entity_poly.type
_entity_poly.pdbx_seq_one_letter_code
_entity_poly.pdbx_strand_id
1 'polypeptide(L)'
;MGRSIAIVEDEPLIRANYVEALNRFGYDARGYGSRREASNAFAMRLPELVIIDIGLGDEPEGGFDLCRELRAKSATLPLIFLTARDSDFDVISGLRLGADDYLSKDTS
;
A
#
# COMPACT_ATOMS: atom_id res chain seq x y z
N MET A 1 -21.71 0.12 -5.96
CA MET A 1 -20.71 -0.36 -5.06
C MET A 1 -19.33 -0.21 -5.63
N GLY A 2 -18.44 0.35 -4.86
CA GLY A 2 -17.11 0.65 -5.33
C GLY A 2 -16.17 -0.54 -5.25
N ARG A 3 -15.11 -0.46 -6.03
CA ARG A 3 -14.02 -1.43 -5.92
C ARG A 3 -13.27 -1.21 -4.61
N SER A 4 -12.80 -2.29 -4.02
CA SER A 4 -12.11 -2.24 -2.74
C SER A 4 -10.64 -1.85 -2.92
N ILE A 5 -10.21 -0.82 -2.19
CA ILE A 5 -8.83 -0.34 -2.20
C ILE A 5 -8.33 -0.31 -0.77
N ALA A 6 -7.16 -0.90 -0.54
CA ALA A 6 -6.51 -0.83 0.77
C ALA A 6 -5.38 0.20 0.73
N ILE A 7 -5.33 1.03 1.77
CA ILE A 7 -4.25 1.99 1.98
C ILE A 7 -3.47 1.54 3.21
N VAL A 8 -2.20 1.20 3.05
CA VAL A 8 -1.34 0.81 4.17
C VAL A 8 -0.35 1.93 4.42
N GLU A 9 -0.61 2.69 5.47
CA GLU A 9 0.11 3.93 5.80
C GLU A 9 0.09 4.10 7.31
N ASP A 10 1.27 4.26 7.94
CA ASP A 10 1.35 4.38 9.40
C ASP A 10 0.99 5.77 9.93
N GLU A 11 1.09 6.82 9.12
CA GLU A 11 0.74 8.17 9.55
C GLU A 11 -0.78 8.36 9.51
N PRO A 12 -1.45 8.54 10.67
CA PRO A 12 -2.92 8.54 10.71
C PRO A 12 -3.59 9.60 9.86
N LEU A 13 -3.05 10.81 9.83
CA LEU A 13 -3.66 11.91 9.06
C LEU A 13 -3.54 11.67 7.57
N ILE A 14 -2.37 11.20 7.10
CA ILE A 14 -2.16 10.89 5.69
C ILE A 14 -3.07 9.75 5.28
N ARG A 15 -3.12 8.70 6.09
CA ARG A 15 -3.98 7.54 5.84
C ARG A 15 -5.44 7.96 5.72
N ALA A 16 -5.93 8.74 6.68
CA ALA A 16 -7.32 9.20 6.68
C ALA A 16 -7.64 10.04 5.46
N ASN A 17 -6.72 10.92 5.05
CA ASN A 17 -6.92 11.78 3.89
C ASN A 17 -7.04 10.97 2.59
N TYR A 18 -6.21 9.95 2.41
CA TYR A 18 -6.27 9.10 1.22
C TYR A 18 -7.55 8.28 1.20
N VAL A 19 -7.92 7.70 2.34
CA VAL A 19 -9.16 6.92 2.45
C VAL A 19 -10.36 7.79 2.11
N GLU A 20 -10.44 8.99 2.70
CA GLU A 20 -11.54 9.90 2.44
C GLU A 20 -11.61 10.30 0.97
N ALA A 21 -10.48 10.65 0.37
CA ALA A 21 -10.43 11.07 -1.03
C ALA A 21 -10.92 9.96 -1.96
N LEU A 22 -10.47 8.72 -1.74
CA LEU A 22 -10.88 7.59 -2.57
C LEU A 22 -12.35 7.27 -2.38
N ASN A 23 -12.85 7.30 -1.15
CA ASN A 23 -14.27 7.07 -0.89
C ASN A 23 -15.14 8.13 -1.57
N ARG A 24 -14.65 9.36 -1.62
CA ARG A 24 -15.35 10.46 -2.29
C ARG A 24 -15.48 10.21 -3.80
N PHE A 25 -14.55 9.49 -4.41
CA PHE A 25 -14.61 9.12 -5.82
C PHE A 25 -15.39 7.83 -6.07
N GLY A 26 -15.99 7.26 -5.04
CA GLY A 26 -16.86 6.10 -5.19
C GLY A 26 -16.19 4.74 -4.94
N TYR A 27 -14.93 4.72 -4.50
CA TYR A 27 -14.27 3.48 -4.13
C TYR A 27 -14.64 3.09 -2.70
N ASP A 28 -14.46 1.81 -2.37
CA ASP A 28 -14.55 1.33 -0.99
C ASP A 28 -13.12 1.24 -0.46
N ALA A 29 -12.63 2.35 0.09
CA ALA A 29 -11.26 2.45 0.58
C ALA A 29 -11.20 2.19 2.08
N ARG A 30 -10.23 1.40 2.51
CA ARG A 30 -9.97 1.09 3.92
C ARG A 30 -8.50 1.29 4.23
N GLY A 31 -8.23 1.85 5.41
CA GLY A 31 -6.87 2.15 5.85
C GLY A 31 -6.37 1.17 6.89
N TYR A 32 -5.08 0.88 6.83
CA TYR A 32 -4.39 0.02 7.79
C TYR A 32 -3.11 0.72 8.21
N GLY A 33 -2.84 0.75 9.52
CA GLY A 33 -1.75 1.54 10.08
C GLY A 33 -0.43 0.79 10.21
N SER A 34 -0.43 -0.52 9.95
CA SER A 34 0.78 -1.34 10.07
C SER A 34 0.72 -2.51 9.10
N ARG A 35 1.89 -3.11 8.87
CA ARG A 35 1.96 -4.34 8.06
C ARG A 35 1.13 -5.45 8.69
N ARG A 36 1.22 -5.61 10.02
CA ARG A 36 0.49 -6.66 10.73
C ARG A 36 -1.02 -6.50 10.59
N GLU A 37 -1.51 -5.28 10.78
CA GLU A 37 -2.93 -4.99 10.64
C GLU A 37 -3.43 -5.33 9.24
N ALA A 38 -2.66 -4.91 8.23
CA ALA A 38 -2.98 -5.22 6.83
C ALA A 38 -2.94 -6.72 6.56
N SER A 39 -1.89 -7.41 7.01
CA SER A 39 -1.75 -8.85 6.81
C SER A 39 -2.93 -9.62 7.41
N ASN A 40 -3.37 -9.23 8.62
CA ASN A 40 -4.51 -9.86 9.27
C ASN A 40 -5.80 -9.67 8.46
N ALA A 41 -6.03 -8.46 7.97
CA ALA A 41 -7.22 -8.16 7.17
C ALA A 41 -7.19 -8.92 5.84
N PHE A 42 -6.04 -8.98 5.19
CA PHE A 42 -5.90 -9.61 3.87
C PHE A 42 -5.92 -11.14 3.95
N ALA A 43 -5.65 -11.71 5.11
CA ALA A 43 -5.83 -13.15 5.34
C ALA A 43 -7.31 -13.53 5.23
N MET A 44 -8.21 -12.61 5.58
CA MET A 44 -9.66 -12.83 5.47
C MET A 44 -10.16 -12.56 4.05
N ARG A 45 -9.66 -11.50 3.42
CA ARG A 45 -10.10 -11.09 2.10
C ARG A 45 -9.08 -10.13 1.48
N LEU A 46 -8.64 -10.42 0.26
CA LEU A 46 -7.77 -9.52 -0.49
C LEU A 46 -8.57 -8.37 -1.08
N PRO A 47 -8.04 -7.15 -1.04
CA PRO A 47 -8.65 -6.02 -1.77
C PRO A 47 -8.40 -6.15 -3.26
N GLU A 48 -9.01 -5.28 -4.04
CA GLU A 48 -8.81 -5.25 -5.50
C GLU A 48 -7.59 -4.42 -5.91
N LEU A 49 -7.12 -3.56 -5.03
CA LEU A 49 -5.91 -2.75 -5.23
C LEU A 49 -5.30 -2.43 -3.87
N VAL A 50 -3.99 -2.48 -3.76
CA VAL A 50 -3.29 -2.10 -2.54
C VAL A 50 -2.33 -0.96 -2.82
N ILE A 51 -2.41 0.08 -2.00
CA ILE A 51 -1.46 1.19 -2.01
C ILE A 51 -0.68 1.13 -0.70
N ILE A 52 0.63 1.04 -0.76
CA ILE A 52 1.48 0.74 0.39
C ILE A 52 2.61 1.75 0.51
N ASP A 53 2.83 2.27 1.73
CA ASP A 53 4.08 2.97 2.05
C ASP A 53 5.16 1.94 2.40
N ILE A 54 6.42 2.29 2.19
CA ILE A 54 7.54 1.39 2.48
C ILE A 54 7.80 1.29 3.98
N GLY A 55 8.02 2.42 4.64
CA GLY A 55 8.22 2.44 6.09
C GLY A 55 6.90 2.38 6.82
N LEU A 56 6.71 1.40 7.70
CA LEU A 56 5.46 1.21 8.43
C LEU A 56 5.74 1.08 9.91
N GLY A 57 5.64 2.20 10.64
CA GLY A 57 5.89 2.25 12.07
C GLY A 57 7.34 1.92 12.39
N ASP A 58 7.56 0.89 13.16
CA ASP A 58 8.90 0.42 13.55
C ASP A 58 9.51 -0.57 12.54
N GLU A 59 8.85 -0.76 11.40
CA GLU A 59 9.36 -1.61 10.32
C GLU A 59 9.79 -0.75 9.13
N PRO A 60 11.09 -0.40 9.02
CA PRO A 60 11.55 0.49 7.94
C PRO A 60 11.30 -0.07 6.54
N GLU A 61 11.26 -1.39 6.40
CA GLU A 61 11.01 -2.08 5.14
C GLU A 61 9.67 -2.81 5.13
N GLY A 62 8.76 -2.43 6.04
CA GLY A 62 7.48 -3.12 6.22
C GLY A 62 6.65 -3.21 4.96
N GLY A 63 6.68 -2.17 4.12
CA GLY A 63 5.96 -2.18 2.86
C GLY A 63 6.54 -3.17 1.86
N PHE A 64 7.85 -3.29 1.80
CA PHE A 64 8.50 -4.31 0.95
C PHE A 64 8.14 -5.71 1.43
N ASP A 65 8.16 -5.94 2.74
CA ASP A 65 7.80 -7.24 3.30
C ASP A 65 6.35 -7.59 3.01
N LEU A 66 5.45 -6.61 3.12
CA LEU A 66 4.03 -6.82 2.78
C LEU A 66 3.85 -7.14 1.30
N CYS A 67 4.60 -6.48 0.43
CA CYS A 67 4.56 -6.77 -1.01
C CYS A 67 4.94 -8.22 -1.28
N ARG A 68 6.00 -8.72 -0.64
CA ARG A 68 6.40 -10.13 -0.78
C ARG A 68 5.28 -11.07 -0.32
N GLU A 69 4.67 -10.79 0.82
CA GLU A 69 3.55 -11.58 1.34
C GLU A 69 2.38 -11.62 0.34
N LEU A 70 2.03 -10.47 -0.20
CA LEU A 70 0.91 -10.37 -1.13
C LEU A 70 1.19 -11.06 -2.45
N ARG A 71 2.41 -10.94 -2.97
CA ARG A 71 2.79 -11.62 -4.22
C ARG A 71 2.82 -13.14 -4.06
N ALA A 72 3.11 -13.64 -2.87
CA ALA A 72 3.02 -15.07 -2.61
C ALA A 72 1.56 -15.56 -2.66
N LYS A 73 0.60 -14.68 -2.40
CA LYS A 73 -0.83 -15.02 -2.43
C LYS A 73 -1.46 -14.76 -3.80
N SER A 74 -1.00 -13.74 -4.50
CA SER A 74 -1.58 -13.34 -5.77
C SER A 74 -0.53 -12.68 -6.66
N ALA A 75 -0.27 -13.28 -7.80
CA ALA A 75 0.68 -12.72 -8.77
C ALA A 75 0.09 -11.52 -9.50
N THR A 76 -1.22 -11.34 -9.48
CA THR A 76 -1.91 -10.35 -10.31
C THR A 76 -2.56 -9.22 -9.52
N LEU A 77 -2.55 -9.28 -8.20
CA LEU A 77 -3.13 -8.20 -7.39
C LEU A 77 -2.44 -6.87 -7.72
N PRO A 78 -3.18 -5.85 -8.17
CA PRO A 78 -2.60 -4.53 -8.41
C PRO A 78 -2.02 -3.96 -7.12
N LEU A 79 -0.75 -3.54 -7.17
CA LEU A 79 -0.02 -3.08 -6.01
C LEU A 79 0.84 -1.89 -6.39
N ILE A 80 0.65 -0.78 -5.66
CA ILE A 80 1.36 0.48 -5.91
C ILE A 80 2.04 0.92 -4.62
N PHE A 81 3.32 1.28 -4.71
CA PHE A 81 3.98 1.97 -3.61
C PHE A 81 3.71 3.47 -3.70
N LEU A 82 3.35 4.07 -2.59
CA LEU A 82 3.19 5.52 -2.45
C LEU A 82 3.97 5.94 -1.21
N THR A 83 5.12 6.57 -1.40
CA THR A 83 6.10 6.74 -0.34
C THR A 83 6.93 8.00 -0.52
N ALA A 84 7.50 8.51 0.56
CA ALA A 84 8.46 9.61 0.50
C ALA A 84 9.86 9.14 0.08
N ARG A 85 10.13 7.83 0.10
CA ARG A 85 11.42 7.28 -0.33
C ARG A 85 11.46 7.25 -1.86
N ASP A 86 12.37 8.02 -2.44
CA ASP A 86 12.38 8.24 -3.90
C ASP A 86 13.74 7.98 -4.55
N SER A 87 14.69 7.35 -3.85
CA SER A 87 15.96 7.00 -4.47
C SER A 87 15.75 5.98 -5.59
N ASP A 88 16.65 5.99 -6.57
CA ASP A 88 16.59 5.01 -7.67
C ASP A 88 16.64 3.58 -7.14
N PHE A 89 17.44 3.37 -6.10
CA PHE A 89 17.54 2.04 -5.47
C PHE A 89 16.18 1.60 -4.91
N ASP A 90 15.47 2.49 -4.22
CA ASP A 90 14.15 2.17 -3.65
C ASP A 90 13.14 1.88 -4.73
N VAL A 91 13.11 2.68 -5.79
CA VAL A 91 12.17 2.49 -6.91
C VAL A 91 12.42 1.14 -7.58
N ILE A 92 13.68 0.83 -7.89
CA ILE A 92 14.03 -0.43 -8.53
C ILE A 92 13.69 -1.61 -7.62
N SER A 93 13.98 -1.49 -6.33
CA SER A 93 13.69 -2.55 -5.35
C SER A 93 12.19 -2.84 -5.30
N GLY A 94 11.36 -1.80 -5.23
CA GLY A 94 9.91 -1.96 -5.18
C GLY A 94 9.36 -2.64 -6.43
N LEU A 95 9.81 -2.20 -7.61
CA LEU A 95 9.34 -2.78 -8.86
C LEU A 95 9.81 -4.22 -9.02
N ARG A 96 11.02 -4.53 -8.59
CA ARG A 96 11.56 -5.91 -8.64
C ARG A 96 10.81 -6.86 -7.72
N LEU A 97 10.27 -6.35 -6.61
CA LEU A 97 9.45 -7.16 -5.71
C LEU A 97 8.09 -7.48 -6.32
N GLY A 98 7.73 -6.82 -7.40
CA GLY A 98 6.51 -7.11 -8.13
C GLY A 98 5.44 -6.02 -8.06
N ALA A 99 5.79 -4.82 -7.58
CA ALA A 99 4.85 -3.70 -7.62
C ALA A 99 4.56 -3.32 -9.07
N ASP A 100 3.33 -2.89 -9.34
CA ASP A 100 2.93 -2.43 -10.67
C ASP A 100 3.36 -0.99 -10.91
N ASP A 101 3.52 -0.20 -9.85
CA ASP A 101 3.95 1.19 -9.96
C ASP A 101 4.57 1.66 -8.65
N TYR A 102 5.25 2.80 -8.73
CA TYR A 102 5.94 3.39 -7.59
C TYR A 102 5.79 4.91 -7.69
N LEU A 103 5.10 5.50 -6.73
CA LEU A 103 4.80 6.93 -6.72
C LEU A 103 5.44 7.60 -5.51
N SER A 104 6.00 8.79 -5.72
CA SER A 104 6.55 9.59 -4.64
C SER A 104 5.48 10.52 -4.06
N LYS A 105 5.44 10.62 -2.73
CA LYS A 105 4.55 11.56 -2.04
C LYS A 105 4.94 13.01 -2.29
N ASP A 106 6.18 13.27 -2.70
CA ASP A 106 6.67 14.63 -2.94
C ASP A 106 6.32 15.14 -4.33
N THR A 107 5.61 14.37 -5.10
CA THR A 107 5.13 14.82 -6.41
C THR A 107 4.04 15.86 -6.20
N SER A 108 4.32 17.07 -6.55
CA SER A 108 3.37 18.16 -6.41
C SER A 108 2.78 18.55 -7.76
#